data_f59553ef7f4308a90773295e6d46208e
#
_entry.id   f59553ef7f4308a90773295e6d46208e
#
_cell.length_a   1.000
_cell.length_b   1.000
_cell.length_c   1.000
_cell.angle_alpha   90.00
_cell.angle_beta   90.00
_cell.angle_gamma   90.00
#
_symmetry.space_group_name_H-M   'P 1'
#
loop_
_entity.id
_entity.type
_entity.pdbx_description
1 polymer ?
#
loop_
_entity_poly.entity_id
_entity_poly.type
_entity_poly.pdbx_seq_one_letter_code
_entity_poly.pdbx_strand_id
1 'polypeptide(L)'
;EIGDGVDGGEQIGPRPVGDARPTLLVGGWVEASYRRAAQYGDGWIMGGGSPDQFRQALDGVRDHWAREGREGEPQTAALSYFALGPDGERAAQAYLGDYYAFLGEEAVGAITSGAARDADTVRAYIAGFKEAGCGELIFFPCSSDPAQVGMLAEAVGL
;
A
#
# COMPACT_ATOMS: atom_id res chain seq x y z
N GLU A 1 14.11 10.15 -19.40
CA GLU A 1 15.43 10.67 -19.01
C GLU A 1 15.20 11.64 -17.86
N ILE A 2 15.48 11.20 -16.64
CA ILE A 2 15.67 12.11 -15.52
C ILE A 2 17.00 12.79 -15.83
N GLY A 3 16.93 14.07 -16.16
CA GLY A 3 18.02 14.83 -16.73
C GLY A 3 19.31 14.71 -15.92
N ASP A 4 20.42 14.65 -16.64
CA ASP A 4 21.81 14.77 -16.21
C ASP A 4 22.15 16.15 -15.58
N GLY A 5 21.26 16.66 -14.75
CA GLY A 5 21.25 18.03 -14.27
C GLY A 5 21.63 18.21 -12.82
N VAL A 6 22.53 17.41 -12.25
CA VAL A 6 23.23 17.75 -11.01
C VAL A 6 24.72 17.69 -11.25
N ASP A 7 25.21 18.76 -11.86
CA ASP A 7 26.65 19.03 -11.99
C ASP A 7 27.27 19.10 -10.59
N GLY A 8 28.13 18.14 -10.25
CA GLY A 8 29.00 18.16 -9.06
C GLY A 8 28.35 17.83 -7.72
N GLY A 9 27.11 17.38 -7.66
CA GLY A 9 26.49 16.90 -6.41
C GLY A 9 27.03 15.53 -6.01
N GLU A 10 27.34 15.35 -4.71
CA GLU A 10 27.60 14.03 -4.15
C GLU A 10 26.44 13.09 -4.55
N GLN A 11 26.78 11.97 -5.18
CA GLN A 11 25.76 11.00 -5.54
C GLN A 11 25.09 10.50 -4.26
N ILE A 12 23.75 10.56 -4.21
CA ILE A 12 22.99 9.98 -3.11
C ILE A 12 23.31 8.47 -3.10
N GLY A 13 23.88 8.00 -2.01
CA GLY A 13 24.27 6.61 -1.82
C GLY A 13 23.56 5.95 -0.66
N PRO A 14 23.74 4.65 -0.48
CA PRO A 14 24.50 3.73 -1.32
C PRO A 14 23.78 3.42 -2.64
N ARG A 15 24.55 3.03 -3.65
CA ARG A 15 23.96 2.55 -4.91
C ARG A 15 23.23 1.23 -4.70
N PRO A 16 22.20 0.91 -5.51
CA PRO A 16 21.56 -0.40 -5.48
C PRO A 16 22.59 -1.52 -5.66
N VAL A 17 22.35 -2.66 -5.01
CA VAL A 17 23.18 -3.86 -5.20
C VAL A 17 22.97 -4.39 -6.62
N GLY A 18 24.04 -4.48 -7.39
CA GLY A 18 23.98 -4.80 -8.81
C GLY A 18 23.62 -3.60 -9.69
N ASP A 19 23.42 -3.85 -10.99
CA ASP A 19 23.13 -2.82 -12.00
C ASP A 19 21.63 -2.55 -12.21
N ALA A 20 20.76 -3.31 -11.54
CA ALA A 20 19.33 -3.17 -11.68
C ALA A 20 18.80 -1.99 -10.83
N ARG A 21 18.00 -1.12 -11.45
CA ARG A 21 17.30 -0.10 -10.67
C ARG A 21 16.25 -0.74 -9.73
N PRO A 22 15.98 -0.14 -8.57
CA PRO A 22 14.88 -0.59 -7.70
C PRO A 22 13.52 -0.52 -8.43
N THR A 23 12.61 -1.43 -8.07
CA THR A 23 11.22 -1.36 -8.50
C THR A 23 10.57 -0.08 -7.99
N LEU A 24 9.90 0.64 -8.88
CA LEU A 24 9.19 1.87 -8.56
C LEU A 24 7.68 1.66 -8.63
N LEU A 25 7.01 1.63 -7.48
CA LEU A 25 5.55 1.66 -7.40
C LEU A 25 5.08 3.09 -7.13
N VAL A 26 4.14 3.58 -7.94
CA VAL A 26 3.58 4.92 -7.78
C VAL A 26 2.28 4.85 -7.00
N GLY A 27 2.20 5.60 -5.91
CA GLY A 27 1.00 5.65 -5.06
C GLY A 27 -0.02 6.70 -5.51
N GLY A 28 -1.26 6.51 -5.11
CA GLY A 28 -2.34 7.49 -5.19
C GLY A 28 -3.64 6.96 -5.78
N TRP A 29 -4.72 7.75 -5.58
CA TRP A 29 -6.11 7.37 -5.84
C TRP A 29 -6.77 8.14 -6.98
N VAL A 30 -6.00 8.95 -7.68
CA VAL A 30 -6.52 9.85 -8.71
C VAL A 30 -5.92 9.52 -10.07
N GLU A 31 -6.63 9.84 -11.13
CA GLU A 31 -6.23 9.58 -12.51
C GLU A 31 -4.80 10.06 -12.83
N ALA A 32 -4.40 11.20 -12.28
CA ALA A 32 -3.04 11.72 -12.42
C ALA A 32 -1.97 10.78 -11.82
N SER A 33 -2.30 10.02 -10.77
CA SER A 33 -1.41 9.01 -10.18
C SER A 33 -1.34 7.77 -11.08
N TYR A 34 -2.46 7.33 -11.64
CA TYR A 34 -2.53 6.19 -12.56
C TYR A 34 -1.70 6.45 -13.80
N ARG A 35 -1.82 7.66 -14.38
CA ARG A 35 -0.99 8.08 -15.50
C ARG A 35 0.50 8.07 -15.14
N ARG A 36 0.90 8.61 -13.98
CA ARG A 36 2.30 8.58 -13.53
C ARG A 36 2.82 7.17 -13.33
N ALA A 37 2.00 6.26 -12.78
CA ALA A 37 2.35 4.85 -12.65
C ALA A 37 2.63 4.23 -14.01
N ALA A 38 1.79 4.48 -15.00
CA ALA A 38 1.96 3.98 -16.36
C ALA A 38 3.17 4.58 -17.08
N GLN A 39 3.45 5.87 -16.90
CA GLN A 39 4.55 6.56 -17.58
C GLN A 39 5.92 6.27 -16.99
N TYR A 40 6.04 6.19 -15.66
CA TYR A 40 7.33 6.20 -14.97
C TYR A 40 7.57 5.03 -14.04
N GLY A 41 6.49 4.33 -13.62
CA GLY A 41 6.56 3.25 -12.65
C GLY A 41 6.71 1.87 -13.25
N ASP A 42 6.98 0.90 -12.38
CA ASP A 42 6.85 -0.53 -12.67
C ASP A 42 5.47 -1.04 -12.26
N GLY A 43 4.71 -0.22 -11.55
CA GLY A 43 3.39 -0.53 -11.08
C GLY A 43 2.79 0.54 -10.18
N TRP A 44 1.75 0.16 -9.47
CA TRP A 44 0.94 1.03 -8.63
C TRP A 44 0.70 0.44 -7.25
N ILE A 45 0.66 1.30 -6.23
CA ILE A 45 0.33 0.92 -4.85
C ILE A 45 -0.83 1.74 -4.31
N MET A 46 -1.78 1.05 -3.69
CA MET A 46 -2.90 1.67 -2.98
C MET A 46 -2.58 1.83 -1.50
N GLY A 47 -2.62 3.06 -1.02
CA GLY A 47 -2.39 3.40 0.38
C GLY A 47 -3.66 3.28 1.22
N GLY A 48 -4.07 2.08 1.59
CA GLY A 48 -5.29 1.82 2.37
C GLY A 48 -6.54 1.62 1.50
N GLY A 49 -7.68 1.35 2.11
CA GLY A 49 -8.97 1.12 1.44
C GLY A 49 -9.41 -0.34 1.41
N SER A 50 -10.50 -0.62 0.70
CA SER A 50 -11.10 -1.96 0.60
C SER A 50 -10.68 -2.69 -0.68
N PRO A 51 -10.84 -4.04 -0.75
CA PRO A 51 -10.63 -4.80 -1.98
C PRO A 51 -11.45 -4.31 -3.17
N ASP A 52 -12.68 -3.84 -2.95
CA ASP A 52 -13.53 -3.33 -4.03
C ASP A 52 -13.01 -1.99 -4.57
N GLN A 53 -12.55 -1.10 -3.69
CA GLN A 53 -11.90 0.14 -4.09
C GLN A 53 -10.60 -0.13 -4.85
N PHE A 54 -9.83 -1.14 -4.42
CA PHE A 54 -8.62 -1.57 -5.12
C PHE A 54 -8.94 -2.04 -6.54
N ARG A 55 -9.95 -2.89 -6.71
CA ARG A 55 -10.38 -3.40 -8.02
C ARG A 55 -10.73 -2.26 -8.97
N GLN A 56 -11.57 -1.31 -8.50
CA GLN A 56 -11.96 -0.15 -9.30
C GLN A 56 -10.77 0.73 -9.71
N ALA A 57 -9.85 0.98 -8.77
CA ALA A 57 -8.66 1.77 -9.04
C ALA A 57 -7.70 1.06 -10.01
N LEU A 58 -7.54 -0.26 -9.87
CA LEU A 58 -6.70 -1.06 -10.75
C LEU A 58 -7.20 -1.04 -12.20
N ASP A 59 -8.50 -1.03 -12.43
CA ASP A 59 -9.05 -0.88 -13.78
C ASP A 59 -8.60 0.45 -14.41
N GLY A 60 -8.63 1.54 -13.65
CA GLY A 60 -8.10 2.84 -14.10
C GLY A 60 -6.59 2.83 -14.37
N VAL A 61 -5.81 2.13 -13.54
CA VAL A 61 -4.36 1.96 -13.76
C VAL A 61 -4.10 1.18 -15.05
N ARG A 62 -4.82 0.08 -15.28
CA ARG A 62 -4.71 -0.74 -16.50
C ARG A 62 -5.06 0.03 -17.76
N ASP A 63 -6.09 0.87 -17.71
CA ASP A 63 -6.47 1.74 -18.82
C ASP A 63 -5.32 2.69 -19.20
N HIS A 64 -4.68 3.32 -18.22
CA HIS A 64 -3.52 4.17 -18.47
C HIS A 64 -2.31 3.38 -18.94
N TRP A 65 -2.07 2.17 -18.40
CA TRP A 65 -1.00 1.28 -18.81
C TRP A 65 -1.11 0.93 -20.30
N ALA A 66 -2.31 0.56 -20.73
CA ALA A 66 -2.58 0.27 -22.14
C ALA A 66 -2.43 1.50 -23.06
N ARG A 67 -2.90 2.68 -22.62
CA ARG A 67 -2.76 3.94 -23.38
C ARG A 67 -1.30 4.37 -23.58
N GLU A 68 -0.42 4.07 -22.62
CA GLU A 68 1.03 4.30 -22.72
C GLU A 68 1.75 3.20 -23.51
N GLY A 69 1.03 2.24 -24.08
CA GLY A 69 1.59 1.15 -24.88
C GLY A 69 2.47 0.18 -24.08
N ARG A 70 2.25 0.10 -22.76
CA ARG A 70 3.01 -0.81 -21.90
C ARG A 70 2.54 -2.25 -22.10
N GLU A 71 3.49 -3.16 -22.27
CA GLU A 71 3.22 -4.60 -22.34
C GLU A 71 3.06 -5.21 -20.94
N GLY A 72 2.25 -6.28 -20.83
CA GLY A 72 2.02 -7.00 -19.60
C GLY A 72 1.15 -6.22 -18.59
N GLU A 73 1.09 -6.73 -17.36
CA GLU A 73 0.32 -6.14 -16.26
C GLU A 73 1.23 -5.28 -15.37
N PRO A 74 0.73 -4.15 -14.82
CA PRO A 74 1.45 -3.40 -13.81
C PRO A 74 1.66 -4.24 -12.54
N GLN A 75 2.80 -4.10 -11.88
CA GLN A 75 2.95 -4.62 -10.53
C GLN A 75 1.98 -3.90 -9.60
N THR A 76 1.37 -4.64 -8.69
CA THR A 76 0.35 -4.07 -7.81
C THR A 76 0.62 -4.38 -6.35
N ALA A 77 0.46 -3.37 -5.51
CA ALA A 77 0.51 -3.54 -4.07
C ALA A 77 -0.64 -2.78 -3.39
N ALA A 78 -1.00 -3.21 -2.20
CA ALA A 78 -1.91 -2.50 -1.32
C ALA A 78 -1.38 -2.47 0.11
N LEU A 79 -1.80 -1.45 0.87
CA LEU A 79 -1.50 -1.31 2.28
C LEU A 79 -2.78 -1.53 3.09
N SER A 80 -2.68 -2.29 4.17
CA SER A 80 -3.76 -2.44 5.15
C SER A 80 -3.22 -2.28 6.56
N TYR A 81 -3.99 -1.63 7.44
CA TYR A 81 -3.64 -1.50 8.85
C TYR A 81 -4.17 -2.68 9.66
N PHE A 82 -3.43 -3.04 10.72
CA PHE A 82 -3.88 -4.05 11.66
C PHE A 82 -3.46 -3.76 13.10
N ALA A 83 -4.22 -4.28 14.05
CA ALA A 83 -3.90 -4.28 15.46
C ALA A 83 -4.57 -5.48 16.13
N LEU A 84 -3.82 -6.54 16.39
CA LEU A 84 -4.33 -7.79 16.95
C LEU A 84 -4.19 -7.83 18.47
N GLY A 85 -4.98 -8.70 19.10
CA GLY A 85 -4.96 -8.89 20.54
C GLY A 85 -5.94 -7.98 21.30
N PRO A 86 -5.97 -8.08 22.64
CA PRO A 86 -7.01 -7.46 23.49
C PRO A 86 -7.01 -5.92 23.43
N ASP A 87 -5.88 -5.30 23.13
CA ASP A 87 -5.74 -3.86 23.03
C ASP A 87 -5.86 -3.34 21.58
N GLY A 88 -6.17 -4.19 20.62
CA GLY A 88 -6.16 -3.86 19.18
C GLY A 88 -7.04 -2.67 18.83
N GLU A 89 -8.26 -2.60 19.34
CA GLU A 89 -9.17 -1.46 19.11
C GLU A 89 -8.56 -0.15 19.60
N ARG A 90 -8.05 -0.13 20.84
CA ARG A 90 -7.45 1.06 21.43
C ARG A 90 -6.17 1.48 20.69
N ALA A 91 -5.34 0.52 20.28
CA ALA A 91 -4.12 0.78 19.53
C ALA A 91 -4.42 1.35 18.13
N ALA A 92 -5.38 0.79 17.40
CA ALA A 92 -5.81 1.29 16.12
C ALA A 92 -6.36 2.71 16.21
N GLN A 93 -7.23 2.97 17.19
CA GLN A 93 -7.80 4.31 17.41
C GLN A 93 -6.73 5.35 17.78
N ALA A 94 -5.81 5.01 18.69
CA ALA A 94 -4.77 5.94 19.09
C ALA A 94 -3.82 6.27 17.93
N TYR A 95 -3.32 5.25 17.24
CA TYR A 95 -2.35 5.45 16.16
C TYR A 95 -2.95 6.15 14.92
N LEU A 96 -4.06 5.63 14.40
CA LEU A 96 -4.67 6.17 13.18
C LEU A 96 -5.39 7.49 13.46
N GLY A 97 -5.97 7.65 14.66
CA GLY A 97 -6.59 8.89 15.09
C GLY A 97 -5.61 10.06 15.15
N ASP A 98 -4.42 9.82 15.69
CA ASP A 98 -3.36 10.83 15.75
C ASP A 98 -2.75 11.09 14.37
N TYR A 99 -2.36 10.02 13.66
CA TYR A 99 -1.68 10.12 12.37
C TYR A 99 -2.52 10.81 11.28
N TYR A 100 -3.83 10.54 11.25
CA TYR A 100 -4.75 11.09 10.25
C TYR A 100 -5.62 12.24 10.77
N ALA A 101 -5.34 12.80 11.95
CA ALA A 101 -6.11 13.89 12.55
C ALA A 101 -6.36 15.07 11.58
N PHE A 102 -5.42 15.36 10.69
CA PHE A 102 -5.51 16.43 9.71
C PHE A 102 -6.58 16.22 8.62
N LEU A 103 -7.12 15.01 8.46
CA LEU A 103 -8.18 14.71 7.49
C LEU A 103 -9.59 14.97 8.02
N GLY A 104 -9.74 15.24 9.33
CA GLY A 104 -11.02 15.42 10.00
C GLY A 104 -11.64 14.10 10.50
N GLU A 105 -12.58 14.23 11.43
CA GLU A 105 -13.15 13.11 12.21
C GLU A 105 -13.78 12.02 11.33
N GLU A 106 -14.51 12.39 10.28
CA GLU A 106 -15.19 11.42 9.41
C GLU A 106 -14.19 10.52 8.67
N ALA A 107 -13.15 11.12 8.08
CA ALA A 107 -12.10 10.36 7.39
C ALA A 107 -11.29 9.49 8.35
N VAL A 108 -10.95 10.01 9.52
CA VAL A 108 -10.27 9.27 10.60
C VAL A 108 -11.11 8.06 11.03
N GLY A 109 -12.41 8.26 11.25
CA GLY A 109 -13.34 7.19 11.61
C GLY A 109 -13.39 6.07 10.55
N ALA A 110 -13.47 6.44 9.28
CA ALA A 110 -13.47 5.49 8.16
C ALA A 110 -12.15 4.70 8.09
N ILE A 111 -11.00 5.36 8.20
CA ILE A 111 -9.68 4.71 8.17
C ILE A 111 -9.51 3.77 9.37
N THR A 112 -9.87 4.23 10.56
CA THR A 112 -9.73 3.44 11.78
C THR A 112 -10.62 2.21 11.76
N SER A 113 -11.86 2.33 11.27
CA SER A 113 -12.78 1.19 11.15
C SER A 113 -12.27 0.14 10.15
N GLY A 114 -11.45 0.52 9.17
CA GLY A 114 -10.84 -0.37 8.20
C GLY A 114 -9.61 -1.14 8.70
N ALA A 115 -9.11 -0.88 9.92
CA ALA A 115 -8.01 -1.66 10.46
C ALA A 115 -8.47 -3.07 10.87
N ALA A 116 -7.73 -4.12 10.48
CA ALA A 116 -8.00 -5.49 10.89
C ALA A 116 -7.67 -5.70 12.37
N ARG A 117 -8.63 -6.18 13.17
CA ARG A 117 -8.49 -6.34 14.62
C ARG A 117 -8.56 -7.79 15.10
N ASP A 118 -8.81 -8.71 14.19
CA ASP A 118 -8.89 -10.14 14.42
C ASP A 118 -8.36 -10.93 13.23
N ALA A 119 -8.07 -12.21 13.48
CA ALA A 119 -7.50 -13.10 12.47
C ALA A 119 -8.44 -13.36 11.28
N ASP A 120 -9.76 -13.34 11.49
CA ASP A 120 -10.72 -13.58 10.42
C ASP A 120 -10.75 -12.39 9.45
N THR A 121 -10.69 -11.17 9.97
CA THR A 121 -10.58 -9.95 9.16
C THR A 121 -9.27 -9.92 8.37
N VAL A 122 -8.14 -10.30 8.97
CA VAL A 122 -6.86 -10.42 8.25
C VAL A 122 -6.98 -11.39 7.08
N ARG A 123 -7.52 -12.60 7.32
CA ARG A 123 -7.71 -13.60 6.25
C ARG A 123 -8.67 -13.14 5.17
N ALA A 124 -9.76 -12.46 5.56
CA ALA A 124 -10.72 -11.90 4.60
C ALA A 124 -10.08 -10.82 3.72
N TYR A 125 -9.21 -9.96 4.28
CA TYR A 125 -8.48 -8.98 3.48
C TYR A 125 -7.51 -9.64 2.50
N ILE A 126 -6.74 -10.63 2.93
CA ILE A 126 -5.84 -11.38 2.04
C ILE A 126 -6.62 -11.99 0.88
N ALA A 127 -7.73 -12.68 1.16
CA ALA A 127 -8.57 -13.29 0.14
C ALA A 127 -9.16 -12.24 -0.82
N GLY A 128 -9.74 -11.17 -0.26
CA GLY A 128 -10.39 -10.12 -1.05
C GLY A 128 -9.42 -9.34 -1.94
N PHE A 129 -8.26 -8.95 -1.42
CA PHE A 129 -7.23 -8.27 -2.22
C PHE A 129 -6.63 -9.17 -3.29
N LYS A 130 -6.41 -10.46 -2.99
CA LYS A 130 -5.98 -11.45 -3.99
C LYS A 130 -7.00 -11.57 -5.12
N GLU A 131 -8.28 -11.69 -4.80
CA GLU A 131 -9.36 -11.74 -5.79
C GLU A 131 -9.49 -10.45 -6.60
N ALA A 132 -9.18 -9.30 -5.97
CA ALA A 132 -9.15 -8.00 -6.63
C ALA A 132 -7.95 -7.81 -7.58
N GLY A 133 -6.98 -8.74 -7.61
CA GLY A 133 -5.80 -8.66 -8.48
C GLY A 133 -4.59 -7.99 -7.82
N CYS A 134 -4.56 -7.89 -6.49
CA CYS A 134 -3.41 -7.39 -5.75
C CYS A 134 -2.28 -8.42 -5.72
N GLY A 135 -1.09 -8.03 -6.17
CA GLY A 135 0.10 -8.88 -6.17
C GLY A 135 0.79 -8.96 -4.80
N GLU A 136 0.76 -7.87 -4.04
CA GLU A 136 1.37 -7.78 -2.72
C GLU A 136 0.48 -7.00 -1.75
N LEU A 137 0.11 -7.62 -0.62
CA LEU A 137 -0.61 -6.93 0.46
C LEU A 137 0.33 -6.72 1.65
N ILE A 138 0.57 -5.46 1.98
CA ILE A 138 1.47 -5.04 3.05
C ILE A 138 0.65 -4.68 4.28
N PHE A 139 0.87 -5.39 5.39
CA PHE A 139 0.22 -5.09 6.65
C PHE A 139 1.07 -4.17 7.53
N PHE A 140 0.47 -3.05 7.96
CA PHE A 140 1.10 -2.07 8.84
C PHE A 140 0.50 -2.17 10.26
N PRO A 141 1.32 -2.48 11.28
CA PRO A 141 0.83 -2.55 12.65
C PRO A 141 0.49 -1.15 13.19
N CYS A 142 -0.65 -1.02 13.87
CA CYS A 142 -1.01 0.19 14.61
C CYS A 142 -0.39 0.22 16.04
N SER A 143 0.52 -0.69 16.32
CA SER A 143 1.22 -0.80 17.60
C SER A 143 2.70 -1.02 17.35
N SER A 144 3.56 -0.42 18.16
CA SER A 144 5.01 -0.65 18.15
C SER A 144 5.44 -1.94 18.86
N ASP A 145 4.50 -2.71 19.41
CA ASP A 145 4.80 -3.98 20.05
C ASP A 145 5.21 -5.04 19.02
N PRO A 146 6.44 -5.59 19.10
CA PRO A 146 6.90 -6.63 18.17
C PRO A 146 6.04 -7.91 18.20
N ALA A 147 5.26 -8.16 19.26
CA ALA A 147 4.34 -9.29 19.34
C ALA A 147 3.27 -9.26 18.23
N GLN A 148 2.98 -8.09 17.65
CA GLN A 148 2.07 -7.97 16.51
C GLN A 148 2.50 -8.82 15.31
N VAL A 149 3.80 -8.98 15.08
CA VAL A 149 4.34 -9.82 14.00
C VAL A 149 3.98 -11.30 14.23
N GLY A 150 4.17 -11.79 15.44
CA GLY A 150 3.80 -13.17 15.82
C GLY A 150 2.29 -13.41 15.69
N MET A 151 1.47 -12.48 16.18
CA MET A 151 0.00 -12.57 16.06
C MET A 151 -0.45 -12.57 14.59
N LEU A 152 0.19 -11.77 13.74
CA LEU A 152 -0.10 -11.75 12.31
C LEU A 152 0.30 -13.07 11.65
N ALA A 153 1.49 -13.60 11.98
CA ALA A 153 1.96 -14.90 11.49
C ALA A 153 0.98 -16.03 11.84
N GLU A 154 0.54 -16.11 13.09
CA GLU A 154 -0.48 -17.07 13.51
C GLU A 154 -1.81 -16.89 12.75
N ALA A 155 -2.24 -15.65 12.55
CA ALA A 155 -3.48 -15.34 11.83
C ALA A 155 -3.48 -15.86 10.39
N VAL A 156 -2.30 -15.90 9.74
CA VAL A 156 -2.14 -16.38 8.35
C VAL A 156 -1.63 -17.82 8.25
N GLY A 157 -1.37 -18.48 9.36
CA GLY A 157 -0.97 -19.89 9.42
C GLY A 157 0.53 -20.13 9.16
N LEU A 158 1.37 -19.18 9.53
CA LEU A 158 2.84 -19.25 9.49
C LEU A 158 3.42 -19.55 10.87
#